data_6989f638898469d06731ee4159066689
#
_entry.id   6989f638898469d06731ee4159066689
#
_cell.length_a   1.000
_cell.length_b   1.000
_cell.length_c   1.000
_cell.angle_alpha   90.00
_cell.angle_beta   90.00
_cell.angle_gamma   90.00
#
_symmetry.space_group_name_H-M   'P 1'
#
loop_
_entity.id
_entity.type
_entity.pdbx_description
1 polymer ?
#
loop_
_entity_poly.entity_id
_entity_poly.type
_entity_poly.pdbx_seq_one_letter_code
_entity_poly.pdbx_strand_id
1 'polypeptide(L)'
;MYSFDPDNPLSEDAASQLRAYQQSSPPVAYTTAVLRNQAAKGVINTMLMEEQAYINTPTLSGYTYIPFGIRHDHPVYTFSYCSDEEQEAARLFIDYCMENENQELATEKGFNRHDDYVSQDPGFSGSDWINAQQIWRENKSGGRPIVAVFVADTSYSMDGEPLNALKNALVNTSSYIQDSNYIGLVSYNTDVTVNLPIAEFDATQRAYFSGEVKNLTPNGNTATYDAVLVGMDMLLKASEE
;
A
#
# COMPACT_ATOMS: atom_id res chain seq x y z
N MET A 1 -15.77 -2.60 7.35
CA MET A 1 -16.60 -1.87 8.35
C MET A 1 -18.09 -1.89 7.99
N TYR A 2 -18.48 -1.43 6.82
CA TYR A 2 -19.88 -1.46 6.38
C TYR A 2 -20.57 -2.83 6.54
N SER A 3 -19.87 -3.93 6.27
CA SER A 3 -20.40 -5.28 6.45
C SER A 3 -20.60 -5.68 7.92
N PHE A 4 -19.99 -5.00 8.87
CA PHE A 4 -20.14 -5.28 10.30
C PHE A 4 -21.30 -4.49 10.92
N ASP A 5 -21.47 -3.24 10.51
CA ASP A 5 -22.54 -2.35 10.95
C ASP A 5 -23.02 -1.50 9.75
N PRO A 6 -23.98 -1.97 8.96
CA PRO A 6 -24.46 -1.24 7.78
C PRO A 6 -25.15 0.09 8.12
N ASP A 7 -25.77 0.18 9.31
CA ASP A 7 -26.50 1.37 9.75
C ASP A 7 -25.55 2.45 10.31
N ASN A 8 -24.41 2.04 10.87
CA ASN A 8 -23.41 2.95 11.41
C ASN A 8 -21.97 2.43 11.17
N PRO A 9 -21.51 2.37 9.92
CA PRO A 9 -20.26 1.71 9.55
C PRO A 9 -18.98 2.41 10.06
N LEU A 10 -19.10 3.61 10.64
CA LEU A 10 -17.99 4.34 11.27
C LEU A 10 -18.02 4.28 12.81
N SER A 11 -18.89 3.44 13.39
CA SER A 11 -18.98 3.25 14.83
C SER A 11 -17.73 2.59 15.42
N GLU A 12 -17.51 2.80 16.72
CA GLU A 12 -16.48 2.08 17.47
C GLU A 12 -16.73 0.56 17.50
N ASP A 13 -17.99 0.15 17.45
CA ASP A 13 -18.36 -1.26 17.37
C ASP A 13 -17.94 -1.88 16.03
N ALA A 14 -18.18 -1.20 14.91
CA ALA A 14 -17.72 -1.63 13.59
C ALA A 14 -16.18 -1.69 13.52
N ALA A 15 -15.49 -0.73 14.12
CA ALA A 15 -14.02 -0.70 14.21
C ALA A 15 -13.50 -1.87 15.08
N SER A 16 -14.16 -2.16 16.19
CA SER A 16 -13.81 -3.27 17.09
C SER A 16 -13.98 -4.62 16.40
N GLN A 17 -15.08 -4.81 15.67
CA GLN A 17 -15.32 -6.02 14.87
C GLN A 17 -14.31 -6.18 13.74
N LEU A 18 -13.93 -5.09 13.06
CA LEU A 18 -12.85 -5.10 12.07
C LEU A 18 -11.53 -5.55 12.71
N ARG A 19 -11.18 -5.02 13.88
CA ARG A 19 -9.97 -5.40 14.61
C ARG A 19 -9.97 -6.88 14.98
N ALA A 20 -11.08 -7.39 15.51
CA ALA A 20 -11.22 -8.80 15.84
C ALA A 20 -11.10 -9.71 14.61
N TYR A 21 -11.70 -9.32 13.48
CA TYR A 21 -11.56 -10.02 12.20
C TYR A 21 -10.10 -10.05 11.74
N GLN A 22 -9.41 -8.92 11.79
CA GLN A 22 -8.01 -8.83 11.37
C GLN A 22 -7.06 -9.61 12.31
N GLN A 23 -7.38 -9.72 13.59
CA GLN A 23 -6.63 -10.55 14.53
C GLN A 23 -6.74 -12.05 14.22
N SER A 24 -7.90 -12.48 13.72
CA SER A 24 -8.15 -13.88 13.35
C SER A 24 -7.64 -14.24 11.94
N SER A 25 -7.30 -13.24 11.15
CA SER A 25 -6.84 -13.40 9.76
C SER A 25 -5.30 -13.49 9.67
N PRO A 26 -4.74 -14.12 8.64
CA PRO A 26 -3.31 -14.01 8.35
C PRO A 26 -2.88 -12.53 8.18
N PRO A 27 -1.59 -12.21 8.36
CA PRO A 27 -1.11 -10.86 8.10
C PRO A 27 -1.51 -10.35 6.73
N VAL A 28 -1.86 -9.08 6.65
CA VAL A 28 -2.29 -8.45 5.39
C VAL A 28 -1.18 -8.59 4.34
N ALA A 29 -1.51 -9.14 3.18
CA ALA A 29 -0.59 -9.16 2.06
C ALA A 29 -0.51 -7.76 1.42
N TYR A 30 0.70 -7.31 1.18
CA TYR A 30 0.94 -5.95 0.66
C TYR A 30 0.64 -5.80 -0.84
N THR A 31 0.56 -6.91 -1.57
CA THR A 31 0.28 -6.90 -3.01
C THR A 31 -0.60 -8.09 -3.42
N THR A 32 -1.36 -7.90 -4.49
CA THR A 32 -2.14 -8.98 -5.13
C THR A 32 -1.24 -10.14 -5.57
N ALA A 33 0.01 -9.87 -5.94
CA ALA A 33 0.97 -10.91 -6.32
C ALA A 33 1.30 -11.83 -5.13
N VAL A 34 1.46 -11.29 -3.93
CA VAL A 34 1.68 -12.09 -2.70
C VAL A 34 0.45 -12.94 -2.40
N LEU A 35 -0.76 -12.37 -2.48
CA LEU A 35 -2.01 -13.12 -2.28
C LEU A 35 -2.13 -14.29 -3.26
N ARG A 36 -1.89 -14.07 -4.56
CA ARG A 36 -1.93 -15.12 -5.58
C ARG A 36 -0.94 -16.25 -5.29
N ASN A 37 0.27 -15.91 -4.84
CA ASN A 37 1.29 -16.90 -4.48
C ASN A 37 0.89 -17.72 -3.25
N GLN A 38 0.34 -17.08 -2.21
CA GLN A 38 -0.16 -17.76 -1.01
C GLN A 38 -1.34 -18.68 -1.34
N ALA A 39 -2.26 -18.22 -2.19
CA ALA A 39 -3.39 -19.03 -2.65
C ALA A 39 -2.93 -20.25 -3.47
N ALA A 40 -2.00 -20.05 -4.41
CA ALA A 40 -1.43 -21.13 -5.21
C ALA A 40 -0.70 -22.19 -4.36
N LYS A 41 -0.17 -21.80 -3.21
CA LYS A 41 0.48 -22.70 -2.23
C LYS A 41 -0.51 -23.31 -1.22
N GLY A 42 -1.80 -22.98 -1.28
CA GLY A 42 -2.80 -23.45 -0.33
C GLY A 42 -2.65 -22.86 1.08
N VAL A 43 -1.93 -21.74 1.23
CA VAL A 43 -1.76 -21.06 2.51
C VAL A 43 -3.03 -20.31 2.92
N ILE A 44 -3.74 -19.77 1.93
CA ILE A 44 -5.03 -19.09 2.11
C ILE A 44 -6.09 -19.74 1.20
N ASN A 45 -7.32 -19.79 1.68
CA ASN A 45 -8.47 -20.36 0.97
C ASN A 45 -9.57 -19.34 0.66
N THR A 46 -9.46 -18.13 1.18
CA THR A 46 -10.37 -17.01 0.94
C THR A 46 -9.55 -15.72 0.88
N MET A 47 -9.87 -14.85 -0.07
CA MET A 47 -9.17 -13.59 -0.25
C MET A 47 -10.07 -12.56 -0.96
N LEU A 48 -9.75 -11.28 -0.80
CA LEU A 48 -10.36 -10.19 -1.56
C LEU A 48 -9.42 -9.80 -2.69
N MET A 49 -9.93 -9.72 -3.91
CA MET A 49 -9.19 -9.19 -5.07
C MET A 49 -10.16 -8.74 -6.17
N GLU A 50 -9.65 -7.96 -7.10
CA GLU A 50 -10.41 -7.57 -8.27
C GLU A 50 -10.65 -8.79 -9.20
N GLU A 51 -11.81 -8.82 -9.87
CA GLU A 51 -12.15 -9.88 -10.82
C GLU A 51 -11.13 -9.99 -11.94
N GLN A 52 -10.64 -8.86 -12.43
CA GLN A 52 -9.59 -8.80 -13.43
C GLN A 52 -8.33 -9.59 -13.01
N ALA A 53 -7.90 -9.43 -11.77
CA ALA A 53 -6.77 -10.17 -11.23
C ALA A 53 -7.05 -11.68 -11.10
N TYR A 54 -8.27 -12.05 -10.71
CA TYR A 54 -8.71 -13.44 -10.62
C TYR A 54 -8.72 -14.14 -11.99
N ILE A 55 -9.39 -13.55 -12.98
CA ILE A 55 -9.52 -14.13 -14.32
C ILE A 55 -8.16 -14.33 -15.01
N ASN A 56 -7.26 -13.37 -14.86
CA ASN A 56 -5.94 -13.43 -15.49
C ASN A 56 -4.90 -14.21 -14.66
N THR A 57 -5.33 -14.99 -13.65
CA THR A 57 -4.47 -15.83 -12.83
C THR A 57 -4.90 -17.30 -12.90
N PRO A 58 -4.38 -18.09 -13.86
CA PRO A 58 -4.79 -19.50 -14.07
C PRO A 58 -4.68 -20.39 -12.83
N THR A 59 -3.74 -20.10 -11.92
CA THR A 59 -3.56 -20.84 -10.67
C THR A 59 -4.69 -20.67 -9.67
N LEU A 60 -5.61 -19.73 -9.90
CA LEU A 60 -6.80 -19.50 -9.09
C LEU A 60 -8.06 -20.17 -9.66
N SER A 61 -7.96 -20.96 -10.73
CA SER A 61 -9.11 -21.62 -11.37
C SER A 61 -9.90 -22.58 -10.45
N GLY A 62 -9.31 -23.00 -9.34
CA GLY A 62 -9.98 -23.81 -8.31
C GLY A 62 -10.80 -22.97 -7.30
N TYR A 63 -10.71 -21.66 -7.34
CA TYR A 63 -11.48 -20.76 -6.47
C TYR A 63 -12.77 -20.31 -7.16
N THR A 64 -13.77 -19.95 -6.36
CA THR A 64 -15.03 -19.37 -6.86
C THR A 64 -14.98 -17.87 -6.62
N TYR A 65 -15.18 -17.08 -7.68
CA TYR A 65 -15.33 -15.64 -7.56
C TYR A 65 -16.77 -15.26 -7.15
N ILE A 66 -16.90 -14.40 -6.16
CA ILE A 66 -18.19 -13.90 -5.67
C ILE A 66 -18.09 -12.36 -5.69
N PRO A 67 -18.90 -11.66 -6.51
CA PRO A 67 -18.93 -10.20 -6.51
C PRO A 67 -19.27 -9.65 -5.13
N PHE A 68 -18.51 -8.64 -4.67
CA PHE A 68 -18.71 -8.06 -3.35
C PHE A 68 -18.21 -6.61 -3.32
N GLY A 69 -18.90 -5.75 -2.57
CA GLY A 69 -18.46 -4.40 -2.26
C GLY A 69 -18.80 -3.37 -3.34
N ILE A 70 -17.86 -2.49 -3.62
CA ILE A 70 -18.04 -1.36 -4.53
C ILE A 70 -17.39 -1.68 -5.87
N ARG A 71 -18.10 -1.35 -6.97
CA ARG A 71 -17.52 -1.41 -8.32
C ARG A 71 -16.48 -0.28 -8.44
N HIS A 72 -15.30 -0.62 -8.92
CA HIS A 72 -14.23 0.35 -9.18
C HIS A 72 -14.31 0.85 -10.62
N ASP A 73 -14.46 2.15 -10.78
CA ASP A 73 -14.32 2.80 -12.08
C ASP A 73 -12.84 3.09 -12.37
N HIS A 74 -12.51 3.17 -13.65
CA HIS A 74 -11.18 3.52 -14.13
C HIS A 74 -11.26 4.82 -14.94
N PRO A 75 -11.49 5.98 -14.30
CA PRO A 75 -11.68 7.23 -14.98
C PRO A 75 -10.36 7.77 -15.54
N VAL A 76 -10.45 8.42 -16.69
CA VAL A 76 -9.35 9.21 -17.27
C VAL A 76 -9.67 10.68 -17.09
N TYR A 77 -8.71 11.45 -16.56
CA TYR A 77 -8.85 12.88 -16.30
C TYR A 77 -7.73 13.66 -17.01
N THR A 78 -8.05 14.87 -17.46
CA THR A 78 -7.06 15.90 -17.79
C THR A 78 -7.05 16.96 -16.69
N PHE A 79 -5.88 17.54 -16.45
CA PHE A 79 -5.77 18.65 -15.50
C PHE A 79 -6.11 19.97 -16.20
N SER A 80 -6.57 20.96 -15.43
CA SER A 80 -6.93 22.28 -15.94
C SER A 80 -5.76 23.07 -16.55
N TYR A 81 -4.52 22.64 -16.28
CA TYR A 81 -3.30 23.26 -16.84
C TYR A 81 -2.77 22.53 -18.08
N CYS A 82 -3.42 21.45 -18.53
CA CYS A 82 -3.05 20.78 -19.79
C CYS A 82 -3.30 21.69 -20.98
N SER A 83 -2.39 21.66 -21.94
CA SER A 83 -2.55 22.34 -23.23
C SER A 83 -3.69 21.73 -24.05
N ASP A 84 -4.14 22.44 -25.09
CA ASP A 84 -5.18 21.94 -25.99
C ASP A 84 -4.74 20.65 -26.69
N GLU A 85 -3.46 20.51 -27.05
CA GLU A 85 -2.89 19.31 -27.67
C GLU A 85 -2.89 18.12 -26.70
N GLU A 86 -2.57 18.34 -25.41
CA GLU A 86 -2.62 17.30 -24.37
C GLU A 86 -4.05 16.86 -24.10
N GLN A 87 -4.99 17.78 -24.06
CA GLN A 87 -6.42 17.47 -23.91
C GLN A 87 -6.95 16.68 -25.11
N GLU A 88 -6.57 17.07 -26.33
CA GLU A 88 -6.93 16.34 -27.53
C GLU A 88 -6.33 14.94 -27.59
N ALA A 89 -5.07 14.77 -27.17
CA ALA A 89 -4.44 13.45 -27.06
C ALA A 89 -5.17 12.55 -26.05
N ALA A 90 -5.56 13.09 -24.89
CA ALA A 90 -6.36 12.37 -23.91
C ALA A 90 -7.74 11.98 -24.47
N ARG A 91 -8.41 12.88 -25.20
CA ARG A 91 -9.68 12.59 -25.86
C ARG A 91 -9.56 11.46 -26.87
N LEU A 92 -8.54 11.48 -27.73
CA LEU A 92 -8.28 10.41 -28.70
C LEU A 92 -8.02 9.05 -28.01
N PHE A 93 -7.29 9.07 -26.88
CA PHE A 93 -7.07 7.86 -26.09
C PHE A 93 -8.38 7.34 -25.49
N ILE A 94 -9.23 8.21 -24.96
CA ILE A 94 -10.55 7.84 -24.42
C ILE A 94 -11.41 7.24 -25.54
N ASP A 95 -11.49 7.91 -26.69
CA ASP A 95 -12.27 7.44 -27.85
C ASP A 95 -11.81 6.04 -28.29
N TYR A 96 -10.48 5.82 -28.37
CA TYR A 96 -9.92 4.50 -28.65
C TYR A 96 -10.32 3.46 -27.60
N CYS A 97 -10.22 3.79 -26.31
CA CYS A 97 -10.63 2.86 -25.25
C CYS A 97 -12.12 2.51 -25.34
N MET A 98 -12.96 3.43 -25.79
CA MET A 98 -14.42 3.26 -25.88
C MET A 98 -14.88 2.57 -27.18
N GLU A 99 -13.99 2.25 -28.13
CA GLU A 99 -14.33 1.43 -29.29
C GLU A 99 -14.84 0.05 -28.85
N ASN A 100 -15.83 -0.48 -29.56
CA ASN A 100 -16.48 -1.75 -29.22
C ASN A 100 -15.46 -2.91 -29.06
N GLU A 101 -14.50 -3.01 -29.97
CA GLU A 101 -13.48 -4.05 -29.94
C GLU A 101 -12.65 -3.99 -28.66
N ASN A 102 -12.28 -2.79 -28.21
CA ASN A 102 -11.50 -2.58 -26.97
C ASN A 102 -12.36 -2.83 -25.73
N GLN A 103 -13.65 -2.50 -25.75
CA GLN A 103 -14.57 -2.82 -24.67
C GLN A 103 -14.87 -4.32 -24.56
N GLU A 104 -14.95 -5.05 -25.67
CA GLU A 104 -15.07 -6.51 -25.69
C GLU A 104 -13.80 -7.14 -25.11
N LEU A 105 -12.62 -6.66 -25.49
CA LEU A 105 -11.35 -7.12 -24.92
C LEU A 105 -11.28 -6.82 -23.42
N ALA A 106 -11.69 -5.65 -22.99
CA ALA A 106 -11.76 -5.31 -21.55
C ALA A 106 -12.66 -6.29 -20.79
N THR A 107 -13.82 -6.64 -21.34
CA THR A 107 -14.75 -7.62 -20.76
C THR A 107 -14.11 -9.01 -20.69
N GLU A 108 -13.41 -9.45 -21.74
CA GLU A 108 -12.65 -10.70 -21.72
C GLU A 108 -11.59 -10.72 -20.61
N LYS A 109 -10.95 -9.60 -20.36
CA LYS A 109 -9.92 -9.45 -19.33
C LYS A 109 -10.46 -9.22 -17.92
N GLY A 110 -11.77 -9.25 -17.71
CA GLY A 110 -12.40 -9.17 -16.39
C GLY A 110 -12.86 -7.79 -15.96
N PHE A 111 -12.84 -6.81 -16.88
CA PHE A 111 -13.51 -5.53 -16.71
C PHE A 111 -14.96 -5.62 -17.19
N ASN A 112 -15.81 -4.64 -16.92
CA ASN A 112 -17.19 -4.52 -17.45
C ASN A 112 -18.07 -5.77 -17.28
N ARG A 113 -17.77 -6.63 -16.30
CA ARG A 113 -18.57 -7.82 -16.02
C ARG A 113 -19.56 -7.55 -14.89
N HIS A 114 -20.55 -8.44 -14.73
CA HIS A 114 -21.57 -8.33 -13.70
C HIS A 114 -22.33 -6.98 -13.77
N ASP A 115 -22.86 -6.64 -14.93
CA ASP A 115 -23.60 -5.40 -15.15
C ASP A 115 -24.86 -5.30 -14.28
N ASP A 116 -25.39 -6.44 -13.85
CA ASP A 116 -26.51 -6.57 -12.93
C ASP A 116 -26.13 -6.44 -11.45
N TYR A 117 -24.83 -6.38 -11.13
CA TYR A 117 -24.38 -6.21 -9.76
C TYR A 117 -24.61 -4.77 -9.26
N VAL A 118 -25.38 -4.67 -8.19
CA VAL A 118 -25.62 -3.39 -7.51
C VAL A 118 -24.51 -3.15 -6.49
N SER A 119 -23.72 -2.12 -6.73
CA SER A 119 -22.63 -1.70 -5.84
C SER A 119 -23.14 -1.38 -4.44
N GLN A 120 -22.43 -1.87 -3.42
CA GLN A 120 -22.74 -1.58 -2.01
C GLN A 120 -22.14 -0.22 -1.64
N ASP A 121 -22.81 0.87 -2.03
CA ASP A 121 -22.40 2.22 -1.68
C ASP A 121 -22.94 2.57 -0.28
N PRO A 122 -22.06 2.89 0.70
CA PRO A 122 -22.50 3.31 2.03
C PRO A 122 -23.09 4.73 2.07
N GLY A 123 -23.10 5.47 0.96
CA GLY A 123 -23.57 6.86 0.91
C GLY A 123 -22.71 7.85 1.70
N PHE A 124 -21.44 7.59 1.84
CA PHE A 124 -20.50 8.40 2.60
C PHE A 124 -20.28 9.78 2.00
N SER A 125 -20.26 10.81 2.86
CA SER A 125 -19.71 12.12 2.52
C SER A 125 -18.19 12.05 2.36
N GLY A 126 -17.57 13.11 1.81
CA GLY A 126 -16.10 13.18 1.71
C GLY A 126 -15.40 13.08 3.07
N SER A 127 -15.97 13.64 4.13
CA SER A 127 -15.46 13.53 5.50
C SER A 127 -15.57 12.11 6.05
N ASP A 128 -16.64 11.39 5.72
CA ASP A 128 -16.82 10.00 6.15
C ASP A 128 -15.79 9.07 5.52
N TRP A 129 -15.46 9.31 4.24
CA TRP A 129 -14.37 8.57 3.59
C TRP A 129 -13.01 8.78 4.25
N ILE A 130 -12.70 10.02 4.69
CA ILE A 130 -11.47 10.31 5.43
C ILE A 130 -11.49 9.58 6.78
N ASN A 131 -12.59 9.62 7.51
CA ASN A 131 -12.75 8.89 8.78
C ASN A 131 -12.65 7.38 8.58
N ALA A 132 -13.28 6.82 7.54
CA ALA A 132 -13.19 5.41 7.21
C ALA A 132 -11.74 4.97 6.92
N GLN A 133 -10.98 5.79 6.20
CA GLN A 133 -9.57 5.54 5.97
C GLN A 133 -8.76 5.56 7.27
N GLN A 134 -9.06 6.47 8.18
CA GLN A 134 -8.39 6.55 9.47
C GLN A 134 -8.67 5.30 10.31
N ILE A 135 -9.94 4.93 10.47
CA ILE A 135 -10.34 3.71 11.20
C ILE A 135 -9.68 2.47 10.57
N TRP A 136 -9.65 2.38 9.23
CA TRP A 136 -8.96 1.28 8.54
C TRP A 136 -7.47 1.23 8.86
N ARG A 137 -6.77 2.36 8.77
CA ARG A 137 -5.32 2.44 9.07
C ARG A 137 -5.00 1.97 10.48
N GLU A 138 -5.81 2.38 11.46
CA GLU A 138 -5.62 2.03 12.88
C GLU A 138 -5.90 0.56 13.20
N ASN A 139 -6.76 -0.09 12.41
CA ASN A 139 -7.26 -1.43 12.74
C ASN A 139 -6.81 -2.53 11.77
N LYS A 140 -6.31 -2.19 10.56
CA LYS A 140 -5.95 -3.16 9.50
C LYS A 140 -4.89 -4.19 9.91
N SER A 141 -4.05 -3.88 10.89
CA SER A 141 -3.06 -4.81 11.44
C SER A 141 -3.61 -5.68 12.58
N GLY A 142 -4.89 -5.52 12.96
CA GLY A 142 -5.48 -6.15 14.13
C GLY A 142 -4.88 -5.67 15.45
N GLY A 143 -4.34 -4.44 15.49
CA GLY A 143 -3.63 -3.90 16.65
C GLY A 143 -2.22 -4.46 16.84
N ARG A 144 -1.71 -5.25 15.88
CA ARG A 144 -0.32 -5.72 15.89
C ARG A 144 0.59 -4.60 15.40
N PRO A 145 1.67 -4.27 16.12
CA PRO A 145 2.64 -3.31 15.65
C PRO A 145 3.37 -3.83 14.40
N ILE A 146 3.75 -2.92 13.53
CA ILE A 146 4.61 -3.22 12.39
C ILE A 146 6.04 -2.89 12.80
N VAL A 147 6.96 -3.83 12.59
CA VAL A 147 8.39 -3.60 12.75
C VAL A 147 9.00 -3.43 11.36
N ALA A 148 9.66 -2.31 11.11
CA ALA A 148 10.26 -2.01 9.80
C ALA A 148 11.61 -1.30 9.93
N VAL A 149 12.51 -1.58 8.96
CA VAL A 149 13.77 -0.88 8.80
C VAL A 149 13.78 -0.23 7.42
N PHE A 150 13.95 1.08 7.37
CA PHE A 150 14.24 1.79 6.14
C PHE A 150 15.71 1.62 5.78
N VAL A 151 15.99 1.22 4.54
CA VAL A 151 17.36 1.05 4.03
C VAL A 151 17.56 2.07 2.92
N ALA A 152 18.27 3.14 3.23
CA ALA A 152 18.43 4.33 2.40
C ALA A 152 19.76 4.31 1.62
N ASP A 153 19.68 4.35 0.30
CA ASP A 153 20.84 4.54 -0.56
C ASP A 153 21.37 5.97 -0.42
N THR A 154 22.61 6.09 -0.05
CA THR A 154 23.37 7.34 0.01
C THR A 154 24.65 7.27 -0.82
N SER A 155 24.71 6.38 -1.83
CA SER A 155 25.82 6.32 -2.77
C SER A 155 25.94 7.63 -3.58
N TYR A 156 27.11 7.83 -4.19
CA TYR A 156 27.39 9.07 -4.91
C TYR A 156 26.44 9.38 -6.05
N SER A 157 25.81 8.35 -6.65
CA SER A 157 24.78 8.51 -7.69
C SER A 157 23.50 9.16 -7.17
N MET A 158 23.30 9.22 -5.85
CA MET A 158 22.18 9.89 -5.20
C MET A 158 22.40 11.39 -4.99
N ASP A 159 23.56 11.93 -5.38
CA ASP A 159 23.86 13.35 -5.17
C ASP A 159 22.85 14.28 -5.86
N GLY A 160 22.47 15.35 -5.16
CA GLY A 160 21.54 16.36 -5.65
C GLY A 160 20.06 15.98 -5.50
N GLU A 161 19.34 16.01 -6.60
CA GLU A 161 17.87 15.83 -6.62
C GLU A 161 17.40 14.45 -6.11
N PRO A 162 18.05 13.32 -6.47
CA PRO A 162 17.60 12.01 -6.00
C PRO A 162 17.61 11.87 -4.47
N LEU A 163 18.67 12.30 -3.81
CA LEU A 163 18.77 12.25 -2.35
C LEU A 163 17.77 13.20 -1.69
N ASN A 164 17.57 14.38 -2.26
CA ASN A 164 16.56 15.32 -1.75
C ASN A 164 15.14 14.76 -1.87
N ALA A 165 14.83 14.11 -2.98
CA ALA A 165 13.55 13.43 -3.17
C ALA A 165 13.36 12.28 -2.16
N LEU A 166 14.39 11.45 -1.94
CA LEU A 166 14.37 10.39 -0.92
C LEU A 166 14.12 10.96 0.49
N LYS A 167 14.85 12.00 0.90
CA LYS A 167 14.66 12.66 2.20
C LYS A 167 13.24 13.17 2.39
N ASN A 168 12.71 13.86 1.39
CA ASN A 168 11.35 14.38 1.42
C ASN A 168 10.32 13.24 1.50
N ALA A 169 10.50 12.18 0.73
CA ALA A 169 9.64 11.02 0.77
C ALA A 169 9.64 10.35 2.16
N LEU A 170 10.81 10.13 2.75
CA LEU A 170 10.94 9.51 4.08
C LEU A 170 10.31 10.37 5.18
N VAL A 171 10.56 11.68 5.17
CA VAL A 171 9.97 12.61 6.15
C VAL A 171 8.45 12.67 5.99
N ASN A 172 7.94 12.78 4.76
CA ASN A 172 6.50 12.79 4.52
C ASN A 172 5.84 11.47 4.92
N THR A 173 6.45 10.33 4.55
CA THR A 173 5.95 9.00 4.90
C THR A 173 5.90 8.79 6.42
N SER A 174 6.86 9.35 7.15
CA SER A 174 6.92 9.22 8.61
C SER A 174 5.65 9.73 9.31
N SER A 175 4.97 10.72 8.74
CA SER A 175 3.71 11.27 9.29
C SER A 175 2.53 10.29 9.21
N TYR A 176 2.60 9.26 8.38
CA TYR A 176 1.56 8.23 8.22
C TYR A 176 1.84 6.95 9.02
N ILE A 177 3.00 6.86 9.67
CA ILE A 177 3.37 5.71 10.51
C ILE A 177 2.73 5.89 11.88
N GLN A 178 2.09 4.84 12.39
CA GLN A 178 1.47 4.86 13.72
C GLN A 178 2.54 4.82 14.82
N ASP A 179 2.24 5.48 15.94
CA ASP A 179 3.17 5.60 17.07
C ASP A 179 3.49 4.23 17.71
N SER A 180 2.58 3.26 17.61
CA SER A 180 2.77 1.89 18.11
C SER A 180 3.66 1.02 17.21
N ASN A 181 4.10 1.50 16.04
CA ASN A 181 5.01 0.75 15.18
C ASN A 181 6.46 0.92 15.63
N TYR A 182 7.33 0.01 15.22
CA TYR A 182 8.75 0.00 15.55
C TYR A 182 9.57 0.25 14.29
N ILE A 183 10.33 1.33 14.28
CA ILE A 183 11.02 1.80 13.07
C ILE A 183 12.51 1.99 13.32
N GLY A 184 13.32 1.45 12.40
CA GLY A 184 14.75 1.69 12.30
C GLY A 184 15.13 2.34 10.97
N LEU A 185 16.34 2.88 10.90
CA LEU A 185 16.94 3.46 9.70
C LEU A 185 18.39 3.01 9.52
N VAL A 186 18.66 2.49 8.35
CA VAL A 186 20.01 2.15 7.87
C VAL A 186 20.29 2.99 6.63
N SER A 187 21.46 3.57 6.53
CA SER A 187 21.95 4.14 5.27
C SER A 187 23.18 3.38 4.77
N TYR A 188 23.38 3.40 3.47
CA TYR A 188 24.54 2.75 2.87
C TYR A 188 25.12 3.53 1.70
N ASN A 189 26.42 3.41 1.59
CA ASN A 189 27.24 3.82 0.46
C ASN A 189 28.35 2.76 0.26
N THR A 190 29.64 3.08 0.40
CA THR A 190 30.70 2.08 0.50
C THR A 190 30.58 1.23 1.78
N ASP A 191 30.12 1.85 2.85
CA ASP A 191 29.89 1.25 4.16
C ASP A 191 28.40 1.27 4.52
N VAL A 192 28.01 0.45 5.49
CA VAL A 192 26.64 0.41 6.03
C VAL A 192 26.63 1.05 7.41
N THR A 193 25.70 1.98 7.61
CA THR A 193 25.53 2.70 8.89
C THR A 193 24.13 2.48 9.44
N VAL A 194 24.02 2.01 10.68
CA VAL A 194 22.75 2.03 11.43
C VAL A 194 22.56 3.43 11.99
N ASN A 195 21.77 4.25 11.32
CA ASN A 195 21.49 5.62 11.73
C ASN A 195 20.53 5.68 12.91
N LEU A 196 19.54 4.77 12.94
CA LEU A 196 18.56 4.71 14.00
C LEU A 196 18.22 3.24 14.31
N PRO A 197 18.47 2.76 15.55
CA PRO A 197 18.02 1.45 16.00
C PRO A 197 16.50 1.34 15.95
N ILE A 198 15.97 0.10 15.85
CA ILE A 198 14.55 -0.16 15.94
C ILE A 198 14.05 0.21 17.35
N ALA A 199 13.04 1.07 17.41
CA ALA A 199 12.32 1.38 18.63
C ALA A 199 10.89 1.82 18.28
N GLU A 200 10.02 1.89 19.31
CA GLU A 200 8.66 2.39 19.18
C GLU A 200 8.67 3.79 18.55
N PHE A 201 7.85 4.01 17.52
CA PHE A 201 7.88 5.22 16.68
C PHE A 201 7.08 6.37 17.33
N ASP A 202 7.32 6.56 18.63
CA ASP A 202 6.76 7.67 19.39
C ASP A 202 7.27 9.04 18.89
N ALA A 203 6.84 10.12 19.53
CA ALA A 203 7.25 11.47 19.15
C ALA A 203 8.78 11.67 19.18
N THR A 204 9.47 10.98 20.08
CA THR A 204 10.94 11.08 20.25
C THR A 204 11.65 10.35 19.12
N GLN A 205 11.29 9.09 18.86
CA GLN A 205 11.88 8.30 17.78
C GLN A 205 11.60 8.93 16.41
N ARG A 206 10.40 9.49 16.22
CA ARG A 206 10.01 10.23 15.01
C ARG A 206 10.88 11.47 14.80
N ALA A 207 11.19 12.20 15.86
CA ALA A 207 12.09 13.36 15.80
C ALA A 207 13.51 12.95 15.42
N TYR A 208 14.05 11.86 16.02
CA TYR A 208 15.35 11.30 15.65
C TYR A 208 15.35 10.82 14.19
N PHE A 209 14.34 10.07 13.76
CA PHE A 209 14.21 9.63 12.36
C PHE A 209 14.28 10.80 11.39
N SER A 210 13.51 11.85 11.64
CA SER A 210 13.52 13.06 10.80
C SER A 210 14.86 13.77 10.81
N GLY A 211 15.56 13.79 11.95
CA GLY A 211 16.90 14.34 12.09
C GLY A 211 17.93 13.55 11.29
N GLU A 212 17.95 12.24 11.47
CA GLU A 212 18.89 11.34 10.75
C GLU A 212 18.66 11.38 9.23
N VAL A 213 17.38 11.36 8.77
CA VAL A 213 17.06 11.50 7.36
C VAL A 213 17.60 12.82 6.77
N LYS A 214 17.44 13.94 7.47
CA LYS A 214 17.96 15.23 7.03
C LYS A 214 19.49 15.26 6.93
N ASN A 215 20.16 14.53 7.81
CA ASN A 215 21.62 14.46 7.90
C ASN A 215 22.26 13.51 6.87
N LEU A 216 21.48 12.67 6.15
CA LEU A 216 22.01 11.82 5.11
C LEU A 216 22.81 12.64 4.08
N THR A 217 24.00 12.18 3.73
CA THR A 217 24.85 12.82 2.73
C THR A 217 25.33 11.82 1.70
N PRO A 218 25.42 12.21 0.40
CA PRO A 218 25.84 11.29 -0.63
C PRO A 218 27.36 11.07 -0.57
N ASN A 219 27.79 9.83 -0.68
CA ASN A 219 29.20 9.46 -0.72
C ASN A 219 29.41 8.04 -1.27
N GLY A 220 30.59 7.74 -1.79
CA GLY A 220 31.08 6.40 -2.05
C GLY A 220 30.30 5.55 -3.06
N ASN A 221 30.46 4.24 -2.91
CA ASN A 221 29.88 3.20 -3.76
C ASN A 221 28.51 2.73 -3.22
N THR A 222 28.06 1.53 -3.63
CA THR A 222 26.69 1.06 -3.38
C THR A 222 26.69 -0.36 -2.78
N ALA A 223 26.82 -0.47 -1.44
CA ALA A 223 26.87 -1.74 -0.70
C ALA A 223 25.45 -2.25 -0.36
N THR A 224 24.57 -2.38 -1.36
CA THR A 224 23.16 -2.70 -1.16
C THR A 224 22.93 -4.04 -0.45
N TYR A 225 23.66 -5.09 -0.83
CA TYR A 225 23.49 -6.41 -0.22
C TYR A 225 23.85 -6.42 1.27
N ASP A 226 24.96 -5.76 1.63
CA ASP A 226 25.37 -5.67 3.03
C ASP A 226 24.35 -4.88 3.85
N ALA A 227 23.79 -3.81 3.29
CA ALA A 227 22.78 -3.00 3.94
C ALA A 227 21.46 -3.79 4.17
N VAL A 228 21.04 -4.61 3.21
CA VAL A 228 19.89 -5.49 3.36
C VAL A 228 20.15 -6.53 4.47
N LEU A 229 21.35 -7.12 4.52
CA LEU A 229 21.71 -8.08 5.57
C LEU A 229 21.69 -7.43 6.96
N VAL A 230 22.22 -6.21 7.09
CA VAL A 230 22.15 -5.45 8.35
C VAL A 230 20.70 -5.16 8.75
N GLY A 231 19.86 -4.72 7.81
CA GLY A 231 18.44 -4.50 8.06
C GLY A 231 17.69 -5.77 8.50
N MET A 232 18.01 -6.91 7.88
CA MET A 232 17.46 -8.21 8.28
C MET A 232 17.91 -8.65 9.67
N ASP A 233 19.18 -8.47 10.02
CA ASP A 233 19.71 -8.75 11.35
C ASP A 233 19.02 -7.90 12.43
N MET A 234 18.79 -6.62 12.14
CA MET A 234 18.03 -5.74 13.03
C MET A 234 16.61 -6.24 13.25
N LEU A 235 15.91 -6.69 12.19
CA LEU A 235 14.56 -7.24 12.29
C LEU A 235 14.52 -8.56 13.07
N LEU A 236 15.50 -9.45 12.87
CA LEU A 236 15.61 -10.69 13.60
C LEU A 236 15.79 -10.43 15.10
N LYS A 237 16.70 -9.55 15.48
CA LYS A 237 16.93 -9.18 16.89
C LYS A 237 15.67 -8.59 17.53
N ALA A 238 14.97 -7.70 16.82
CA ALA A 238 13.73 -7.13 17.33
C ALA A 238 12.57 -8.15 17.44
N SER A 239 12.65 -9.30 16.79
CA SER A 239 11.66 -10.37 16.90
C SER A 239 11.88 -11.30 18.09
N GLU A 240 13.05 -11.22 18.74
CA GLU A 240 13.40 -12.02 19.91
C GLU A 240 13.09 -11.30 21.24
N GLU A 241 12.80 -10.00 21.18
CA GLU A 241 12.37 -9.15 22.29
C GLU A 241 10.83 -9.06 22.39
#